data_7b03372718fb839ac2b41b2e34f24f37
#
_entry.id   7b03372718fb839ac2b41b2e34f24f37
#
_cell.length_a   1.000
_cell.length_b   1.000
_cell.length_c   1.000
_cell.angle_alpha   90.00
_cell.angle_beta   90.00
_cell.angle_gamma   90.00
#
_symmetry.space_group_name_H-M   'P 1'
#
loop_
_entity.id
_entity.type
_entity.pdbx_description
1 polymer ?
#
loop_
_entity_poly.entity_id
_entity_poly.type
_entity_poly.pdbx_seq_one_letter_code
_entity_poly.pdbx_strand_id
1 'polypeptide(L)'
;MSSNLTFNYAACSDRGLVRNNNEDSGYAGPRLLALADGMGGHAAGEVASGFVIDALKPLDTPLIEDPEYFERLETLLATAMDEGNQHIAMHVQENPTLAGMGCTLTSLLFRGSEVGLCHVGDSRGYRLRNGELEQITTDDTFVQSLVEQGKLDPADVSSHPQRSLILKALTGRPVEPTIEVFQAQVGDRYMLCSDGLSDPVSFDTMVEILRAFPPAQAARKLVEMALRGGGPDNVTVVVADVVEYDATTGAPADAELTLPVSPVLVGAVAGDTADEDRPDSPASRAAALSNLRTTNGKAKAADPKDKEADSAAIAEPAAKPEKNPRRKRWWAALAALLLVIALVGIAGFFGYQKVNNTYFVSEDNSQIIINKGLSEPILSVDVSSRYQDICLTDDSTPRLLEQDSAEDCHRFSTSDLTPAARGALASLPEDDYEAVVRQVQRLSEQTLPVCVTRSPTNTDNKDSNKADDAKRNDSTPATTSSAAPEDLTTPGVSCREVG
;
A
#
# COMPACT_ATOMS: atom_id res chain seq x y z
N MET A 1 18.95 -39.65 13.55
CA MET A 1 19.08 -39.26 12.15
C MET A 1 18.30 -37.97 12.01
N SER A 2 18.94 -36.87 11.68
CA SER A 2 18.19 -35.64 11.38
C SER A 2 17.42 -35.90 10.10
N SER A 3 16.09 -35.86 10.14
CA SER A 3 15.27 -35.96 8.95
C SER A 3 15.52 -34.70 8.11
N ASN A 4 15.88 -34.91 6.84
CA ASN A 4 16.03 -33.83 5.90
C ASN A 4 14.64 -33.48 5.40
N LEU A 5 14.22 -32.21 5.65
CA LEU A 5 12.91 -31.72 5.27
C LEU A 5 13.02 -30.76 4.08
N THR A 6 12.01 -30.76 3.23
CA THR A 6 11.89 -29.87 2.08
C THR A 6 10.43 -29.51 1.85
N PHE A 7 10.18 -28.52 0.99
CA PHE A 7 8.84 -28.19 0.54
C PHE A 7 8.43 -28.99 -0.71
N ASN A 8 7.21 -29.53 -0.70
CA ASN A 8 6.47 -29.86 -1.90
C ASN A 8 5.53 -28.69 -2.20
N TYR A 9 5.85 -27.89 -3.18
CA TYR A 9 5.33 -26.54 -3.35
C TYR A 9 4.58 -26.32 -4.66
N ALA A 10 3.74 -25.29 -4.65
CA ALA A 10 3.10 -24.71 -5.82
C ALA A 10 2.77 -23.24 -5.56
N ALA A 11 2.67 -22.48 -6.62
CA ALA A 11 2.19 -21.12 -6.59
C ALA A 11 1.21 -20.84 -7.74
N CYS A 12 0.30 -19.93 -7.56
CA CYS A 12 -0.63 -19.44 -8.57
C CYS A 12 -0.88 -17.95 -8.33
N SER A 13 -0.94 -17.17 -9.39
CA SER A 13 -1.24 -15.75 -9.35
C SER A 13 -2.20 -15.38 -10.48
N ASP A 14 -3.09 -14.43 -10.24
CA ASP A 14 -3.97 -13.83 -11.24
C ASP A 14 -4.08 -12.32 -10.99
N ARG A 15 -4.17 -11.55 -12.04
CA ARG A 15 -4.35 -10.09 -12.00
C ARG A 15 -5.65 -9.66 -11.32
N GLY A 16 -6.60 -10.56 -11.16
CA GLY A 16 -7.96 -10.24 -10.76
C GLY A 16 -8.81 -9.68 -11.89
N LEU A 17 -10.02 -9.22 -11.56
CA LEU A 17 -11.01 -8.78 -12.54
C LEU A 17 -11.10 -7.25 -12.65
N VAL A 18 -10.51 -6.51 -11.72
CA VAL A 18 -10.61 -5.05 -11.62
C VAL A 18 -9.30 -4.37 -12.01
N ARG A 19 -8.16 -4.93 -11.63
CA ARG A 19 -6.83 -4.36 -11.89
C ARG A 19 -6.41 -4.49 -13.35
N ASN A 20 -5.57 -3.57 -13.85
CA ASN A 20 -5.07 -3.56 -15.24
C ASN A 20 -3.78 -4.37 -15.41
N ASN A 21 -2.97 -4.48 -14.35
CA ASN A 21 -1.71 -5.20 -14.26
C ASN A 21 -1.68 -6.06 -12.99
N ASN A 22 -0.72 -6.95 -12.92
CA ASN A 22 -0.45 -7.73 -11.73
C ASN A 22 0.82 -7.17 -11.08
N GLU A 23 0.69 -6.63 -9.87
CA GLU A 23 1.78 -6.05 -9.10
C GLU A 23 2.31 -7.03 -8.03
N ASP A 24 1.60 -8.15 -7.81
CA ASP A 24 2.07 -9.24 -6.94
C ASP A 24 3.23 -9.99 -7.58
N SER A 25 4.16 -10.45 -6.76
CA SER A 25 5.22 -11.39 -7.12
C SER A 25 5.29 -12.53 -6.12
N GLY A 26 5.37 -13.78 -6.62
CA GLY A 26 5.46 -14.97 -5.78
C GLY A 26 6.58 -15.90 -6.21
N TYR A 27 7.18 -16.56 -5.22
CA TYR A 27 8.22 -17.58 -5.38
C TYR A 27 7.91 -18.82 -4.53
N ALA A 28 8.05 -19.97 -5.12
CA ALA A 28 7.95 -21.25 -4.42
C ALA A 28 9.08 -22.15 -4.85
N GLY A 29 9.88 -22.60 -3.90
CA GLY A 29 11.01 -23.49 -4.10
C GLY A 29 11.18 -24.49 -2.97
N PRO A 30 12.18 -25.39 -3.07
CA PRO A 30 12.38 -26.45 -2.09
C PRO A 30 12.70 -25.97 -0.67
N ARG A 31 13.21 -24.74 -0.52
CA ARG A 31 13.58 -24.17 0.78
C ARG A 31 12.97 -22.80 1.05
N LEU A 32 12.55 -22.08 0.01
CA LEU A 32 12.04 -20.71 0.10
C LEU A 32 10.62 -20.65 -0.46
N LEU A 33 9.73 -20.06 0.35
CA LEU A 33 8.45 -19.55 -0.12
C LEU A 33 8.49 -18.05 0.10
N ALA A 34 8.09 -17.26 -0.88
CA ALA A 34 8.02 -15.80 -0.74
C ALA A 34 6.86 -15.22 -1.55
N LEU A 35 6.28 -14.16 -1.02
CA LEU A 35 5.23 -13.38 -1.64
C LEU A 35 5.46 -11.90 -1.31
N ALA A 36 5.36 -11.07 -2.32
CA ALA A 36 5.41 -9.62 -2.23
C ALA A 36 4.24 -9.04 -3.01
N ASP A 37 3.39 -8.28 -2.34
CA ASP A 37 2.27 -7.55 -2.90
C ASP A 37 2.72 -6.13 -3.22
N GLY A 38 2.74 -5.79 -4.49
CA GLY A 38 3.25 -4.53 -5.00
C GLY A 38 2.22 -3.40 -4.90
N MET A 39 2.68 -2.25 -4.45
CA MET A 39 1.86 -1.04 -4.35
C MET A 39 2.56 0.16 -5.00
N GLY A 40 1.77 1.05 -5.57
CA GLY A 40 2.25 2.30 -6.14
C GLY A 40 1.38 2.79 -7.29
N GLY A 41 1.45 4.09 -7.58
CA GLY A 41 0.85 4.66 -8.79
C GLY A 41 1.79 4.48 -10.00
N HIS A 42 1.24 4.45 -11.23
CA HIS A 42 2.03 4.44 -12.48
C HIS A 42 2.90 3.19 -12.72
N ALA A 43 2.35 1.99 -12.54
CA ALA A 43 3.03 0.72 -12.90
C ALA A 43 4.42 0.58 -12.24
N ALA A 44 4.50 0.69 -10.94
CA ALA A 44 5.74 0.62 -10.19
C ALA A 44 5.73 -0.45 -9.08
N GLY A 45 4.55 -0.93 -8.69
CA GLY A 45 4.41 -2.00 -7.69
C GLY A 45 5.02 -3.32 -8.16
N GLU A 46 4.85 -3.66 -9.45
CA GLU A 46 5.44 -4.87 -10.04
C GLU A 46 6.97 -4.85 -10.04
N VAL A 47 7.57 -3.66 -10.14
CA VAL A 47 9.03 -3.52 -10.06
C VAL A 47 9.51 -3.68 -8.63
N ALA A 48 8.79 -3.11 -7.66
CA ALA A 48 9.13 -3.22 -6.25
C ALA A 48 9.03 -4.66 -5.75
N SER A 49 7.92 -5.34 -6.02
CA SER A 49 7.72 -6.74 -5.65
C SER A 49 8.75 -7.67 -6.32
N GLY A 50 9.09 -7.38 -7.60
CA GLY A 50 10.13 -8.10 -8.33
C GLY A 50 11.50 -7.97 -7.69
N PHE A 51 11.94 -6.77 -7.29
CA PHE A 51 13.23 -6.56 -6.62
C PHE A 51 13.36 -7.35 -5.32
N VAL A 52 12.29 -7.40 -4.53
CA VAL A 52 12.29 -8.11 -3.25
C VAL A 52 12.34 -9.62 -3.46
N ILE A 53 11.57 -10.17 -4.39
CA ILE A 53 11.64 -11.60 -4.72
C ILE A 53 13.02 -11.96 -5.29
N ASP A 54 13.59 -11.13 -6.17
CA ASP A 54 14.91 -11.38 -6.75
C ASP A 54 16.03 -11.39 -5.70
N ALA A 55 15.96 -10.55 -4.67
CA ALA A 55 16.90 -10.53 -3.56
C ALA A 55 16.80 -11.79 -2.68
N LEU A 56 15.60 -12.37 -2.53
CA LEU A 56 15.37 -13.57 -1.73
C LEU A 56 15.73 -14.87 -2.45
N LYS A 57 15.58 -14.95 -3.77
CA LYS A 57 15.83 -16.18 -4.56
C LYS A 57 17.16 -16.89 -4.29
N PRO A 58 18.31 -16.18 -4.09
CA PRO A 58 19.58 -16.84 -3.78
C PRO A 58 19.55 -17.69 -2.51
N LEU A 59 18.64 -17.44 -1.57
CA LEU A 59 18.49 -18.21 -0.33
C LEU A 59 17.93 -19.62 -0.56
N ASP A 60 17.36 -19.90 -1.73
CA ASP A 60 16.81 -21.23 -2.06
C ASP A 60 17.89 -22.25 -2.49
N THR A 61 19.16 -21.84 -2.52
CA THR A 61 20.26 -22.74 -2.80
C THR A 61 20.48 -23.72 -1.64
N PRO A 62 20.95 -24.97 -1.88
CA PRO A 62 21.37 -25.84 -0.82
C PRO A 62 22.43 -25.14 0.02
N LEU A 63 22.10 -24.82 1.27
CA LEU A 63 23.09 -24.31 2.21
C LEU A 63 24.18 -25.39 2.32
N ILE A 64 25.40 -25.05 1.97
CA ILE A 64 26.56 -25.91 2.25
C ILE A 64 26.54 -26.07 3.77
N GLU A 65 26.46 -27.30 4.25
CA GLU A 65 26.56 -27.63 5.67
C GLU A 65 28.01 -27.38 6.12
N ASP A 66 28.45 -26.13 6.12
CA ASP A 66 29.71 -25.74 6.72
C ASP A 66 29.40 -25.28 8.16
N PRO A 67 29.86 -26.04 9.18
CA PRO A 67 29.62 -25.68 10.57
C PRO A 67 30.18 -24.32 10.98
N GLU A 68 31.11 -23.74 10.25
CA GLU A 68 31.68 -22.41 10.48
C GLU A 68 30.86 -21.28 9.80
N TYR A 69 29.95 -21.61 8.90
CA TYR A 69 29.10 -20.65 8.17
C TYR A 69 27.63 -20.68 8.67
N PHE A 70 27.44 -20.78 9.98
CA PHE A 70 26.11 -20.72 10.58
C PHE A 70 25.61 -19.27 10.74
N GLU A 71 25.34 -18.65 9.60
CA GLU A 71 24.50 -17.44 9.64
C GLU A 71 23.10 -17.84 10.11
N ARG A 72 22.53 -17.09 11.06
CA ARG A 72 21.19 -17.39 11.61
C ARG A 72 20.14 -17.12 10.53
N LEU A 73 19.03 -17.89 10.55
CA LEU A 73 17.91 -17.68 9.61
C LEU A 73 17.41 -16.25 9.62
N GLU A 74 17.34 -15.67 10.81
CA GLU A 74 16.92 -14.27 11.00
C GLU A 74 17.83 -13.28 10.26
N THR A 75 19.15 -13.51 10.32
CA THR A 75 20.12 -12.64 9.65
C THR A 75 20.04 -12.78 8.13
N LEU A 76 19.92 -14.01 7.62
CA LEU A 76 19.77 -14.26 6.18
C LEU A 76 18.52 -13.58 5.62
N LEU A 77 17.39 -13.74 6.28
CA LEU A 77 16.12 -13.14 5.87
C LEU A 77 16.16 -11.62 5.94
N ALA A 78 16.67 -11.06 7.06
CA ALA A 78 16.79 -9.61 7.22
C ALA A 78 17.70 -9.01 6.15
N THR A 79 18.86 -9.65 5.87
CA THR A 79 19.81 -9.15 4.87
C THR A 79 19.20 -9.15 3.48
N ALA A 80 18.54 -10.24 3.08
CA ALA A 80 17.92 -10.33 1.76
C ALA A 80 16.74 -9.34 1.60
N MET A 81 15.93 -9.16 2.66
CA MET A 81 14.87 -8.15 2.68
C MET A 81 15.45 -6.73 2.52
N ASP A 82 16.51 -6.40 3.30
CA ASP A 82 17.16 -5.10 3.22
C ASP A 82 17.78 -4.85 1.84
N GLU A 83 18.37 -5.86 1.20
CA GLU A 83 18.89 -5.79 -0.16
C GLU A 83 17.78 -5.43 -1.16
N GLY A 84 16.64 -6.13 -1.10
CA GLY A 84 15.47 -5.83 -1.92
C GLY A 84 14.95 -4.40 -1.70
N ASN A 85 14.86 -3.98 -0.44
CA ASN A 85 14.44 -2.64 -0.08
C ASN A 85 15.44 -1.55 -0.55
N GLN A 86 16.74 -1.85 -0.55
CA GLN A 86 17.75 -0.95 -1.10
C GLN A 86 17.63 -0.82 -2.63
N HIS A 87 17.29 -1.89 -3.35
CA HIS A 87 17.02 -1.82 -4.79
C HIS A 87 15.84 -0.88 -5.09
N ILE A 88 14.76 -0.93 -4.28
CA ILE A 88 13.66 0.02 -4.39
C ILE A 88 14.16 1.46 -4.17
N ALA A 89 14.98 1.70 -3.14
CA ALA A 89 15.53 3.03 -2.85
C ALA A 89 16.35 3.57 -4.02
N MET A 90 17.25 2.76 -4.59
CA MET A 90 18.07 3.15 -5.74
C MET A 90 17.20 3.46 -6.95
N HIS A 91 16.19 2.64 -7.23
CA HIS A 91 15.30 2.83 -8.37
C HIS A 91 14.49 4.13 -8.25
N VAL A 92 14.00 4.47 -7.06
CA VAL A 92 13.32 5.74 -6.77
C VAL A 92 14.26 6.93 -6.91
N GLN A 93 15.55 6.80 -6.50
CA GLN A 93 16.53 7.87 -6.69
C GLN A 93 16.81 8.14 -8.17
N GLU A 94 16.88 7.11 -9.00
CA GLU A 94 17.05 7.24 -10.44
C GLU A 94 15.80 7.79 -11.13
N ASN A 95 14.62 7.48 -10.59
CA ASN A 95 13.31 7.83 -11.14
C ASN A 95 12.40 8.46 -10.07
N PRO A 96 12.58 9.74 -9.72
CA PRO A 96 11.82 10.37 -8.62
C PRO A 96 10.29 10.40 -8.81
N THR A 97 9.81 10.24 -10.04
CA THR A 97 8.37 10.13 -10.35
C THR A 97 7.73 8.84 -9.81
N LEU A 98 8.55 7.86 -9.43
CA LEU A 98 8.11 6.60 -8.82
C LEU A 98 8.13 6.66 -7.28
N ALA A 99 8.32 7.85 -6.70
CA ALA A 99 8.25 8.03 -5.25
C ALA A 99 6.92 7.53 -4.70
N GLY A 100 6.99 6.65 -3.70
CA GLY A 100 5.82 5.98 -3.13
C GLY A 100 5.57 4.58 -3.67
N MET A 101 6.37 4.09 -4.63
CA MET A 101 6.38 2.66 -4.95
C MET A 101 6.88 1.84 -3.76
N GLY A 102 6.39 0.63 -3.65
CA GLY A 102 6.80 -0.30 -2.60
C GLY A 102 6.10 -1.64 -2.72
N CYS A 103 6.31 -2.48 -1.73
CA CYS A 103 5.60 -3.74 -1.62
C CYS A 103 5.56 -4.24 -0.16
N THR A 104 4.70 -5.21 0.09
CA THR A 104 4.74 -6.06 1.28
C THR A 104 5.81 -7.14 1.12
N LEU A 105 6.07 -7.91 2.15
CA LEU A 105 6.84 -9.14 2.10
C LEU A 105 6.32 -10.13 3.14
N THR A 106 6.05 -11.35 2.71
CA THR A 106 5.90 -12.51 3.59
C THR A 106 6.74 -13.66 3.01
N SER A 107 7.71 -14.15 3.76
CA SER A 107 8.60 -15.22 3.30
C SER A 107 8.89 -16.26 4.38
N LEU A 108 9.09 -17.51 3.95
CA LEU A 108 9.47 -18.64 4.80
C LEU A 108 10.73 -19.29 4.23
N LEU A 109 11.78 -19.37 5.04
CA LEU A 109 13.05 -19.99 4.67
C LEU A 109 13.30 -21.23 5.53
N PHE A 110 13.52 -22.34 4.88
CA PHE A 110 13.74 -23.65 5.51
C PHE A 110 15.23 -23.92 5.77
N ARG A 111 15.58 -24.36 6.98
CA ARG A 111 16.90 -24.87 7.32
C ARG A 111 16.82 -26.04 8.30
N GLY A 112 17.16 -27.24 7.84
CA GLY A 112 17.04 -28.45 8.65
C GLY A 112 15.59 -28.75 9.01
N SER A 113 15.22 -28.56 10.27
CA SER A 113 13.83 -28.64 10.77
C SER A 113 13.27 -27.28 11.18
N GLU A 114 14.03 -26.21 11.00
CA GLU A 114 13.61 -24.85 11.35
C GLU A 114 13.08 -24.10 10.13
N VAL A 115 12.06 -23.29 10.34
CA VAL A 115 11.52 -22.35 9.36
C VAL A 115 11.63 -20.95 9.94
N GLY A 116 12.35 -20.08 9.24
CA GLY A 116 12.38 -18.65 9.52
C GLY A 116 11.26 -17.94 8.75
N LEU A 117 10.47 -17.14 9.44
CA LEU A 117 9.49 -16.21 8.86
C LEU A 117 10.12 -14.81 8.82
N CYS A 118 9.96 -14.10 7.70
CA CYS A 118 10.16 -12.65 7.62
C CYS A 118 8.90 -12.01 7.03
N HIS A 119 8.37 -11.01 7.73
CA HIS A 119 7.09 -10.40 7.37
C HIS A 119 7.12 -8.87 7.52
N VAL A 120 6.58 -8.18 6.53
CA VAL A 120 6.29 -6.73 6.48
C VAL A 120 5.02 -6.52 5.67
N GLY A 121 4.01 -5.89 6.24
CA GLY A 121 2.79 -5.51 5.55
C GLY A 121 1.55 -6.31 5.97
N ASP A 122 0.63 -6.55 5.04
CA ASP A 122 -0.65 -7.22 5.26
C ASP A 122 -0.90 -8.45 4.38
N SER A 123 0.09 -8.86 3.59
CA SER A 123 0.11 -10.19 3.00
C SER A 123 0.25 -11.21 4.11
N ARG A 124 -0.48 -12.32 4.04
CA ARG A 124 -0.60 -13.24 5.18
C ARG A 124 0.09 -14.57 4.98
N GLY A 125 0.64 -15.10 6.06
CA GLY A 125 1.14 -16.47 6.18
C GLY A 125 0.27 -17.31 7.09
N TYR A 126 0.01 -18.55 6.69
CA TYR A 126 -0.79 -19.52 7.44
C TYR A 126 -0.06 -20.86 7.56
N ARG A 127 -0.31 -21.56 8.65
CA ARG A 127 0.13 -22.94 8.88
C ARG A 127 -1.07 -23.85 9.16
N LEU A 128 -1.22 -24.90 8.38
CA LEU A 128 -2.15 -25.97 8.66
C LEU A 128 -1.38 -27.16 9.27
N ARG A 129 -1.65 -27.45 10.54
CA ARG A 129 -1.04 -28.54 11.30
C ARG A 129 -2.14 -29.36 12.00
N ASN A 130 -2.12 -30.68 11.88
CA ASN A 130 -3.12 -31.57 12.47
C ASN A 130 -4.56 -31.20 12.12
N GLY A 131 -4.77 -30.58 10.97
CA GLY A 131 -6.09 -30.14 10.52
C GLY A 131 -6.53 -28.78 11.07
N GLU A 132 -5.73 -28.08 11.85
CA GLU A 132 -6.01 -26.71 12.32
C GLU A 132 -5.20 -25.71 11.52
N LEU A 133 -5.89 -24.71 10.95
CA LEU A 133 -5.27 -23.59 10.24
C LEU A 133 -5.07 -22.43 11.21
N GLU A 134 -3.86 -21.91 11.24
CA GLU A 134 -3.44 -20.80 12.07
C GLU A 134 -2.80 -19.72 11.19
N GLN A 135 -3.14 -18.46 11.37
CA GLN A 135 -2.39 -17.35 10.79
C GLN A 135 -1.11 -17.16 11.62
N ILE A 136 0.05 -17.23 10.96
CA ILE A 136 1.37 -17.10 11.61
C ILE A 136 1.98 -15.70 11.42
N THR A 137 1.30 -14.81 10.71
CA THR A 137 1.67 -13.39 10.56
C THR A 137 0.70 -12.51 11.32
N THR A 138 1.14 -11.33 11.69
CA THR A 138 0.26 -10.26 12.20
C THR A 138 0.32 -9.10 11.23
N ASP A 139 -0.82 -8.66 10.71
CA ASP A 139 -0.89 -7.63 9.67
C ASP A 139 -0.34 -6.29 10.21
N ASP A 140 0.57 -5.66 9.48
CA ASP A 140 1.08 -4.32 9.79
C ASP A 140 0.10 -3.25 9.29
N THR A 141 -1.16 -3.30 9.74
CA THR A 141 -2.22 -2.35 9.36
C THR A 141 -2.65 -1.46 10.51
N PHE A 142 -3.27 -0.34 10.17
CA PHE A 142 -3.85 0.57 11.16
C PHE A 142 -4.92 -0.12 12.01
N VAL A 143 -5.79 -0.90 11.39
CA VAL A 143 -6.86 -1.60 12.13
C VAL A 143 -6.30 -2.65 13.09
N GLN A 144 -5.25 -3.37 12.70
CA GLN A 144 -4.57 -4.31 13.59
C GLN A 144 -3.96 -3.59 14.80
N SER A 145 -3.37 -2.41 14.59
CA SER A 145 -2.86 -1.60 15.71
C SER A 145 -3.96 -1.16 16.68
N LEU A 146 -5.18 -0.93 16.20
CA LEU A 146 -6.33 -0.63 17.05
C LEU A 146 -6.80 -1.85 17.85
N VAL A 147 -6.75 -3.05 17.24
CA VAL A 147 -7.05 -4.32 17.94
C VAL A 147 -6.06 -4.56 19.07
N GLU A 148 -4.76 -4.41 18.81
CA GLU A 148 -3.69 -4.57 19.83
C GLU A 148 -3.83 -3.58 20.98
N GLN A 149 -4.30 -2.36 20.70
CA GLN A 149 -4.58 -1.34 21.70
C GLN A 149 -5.92 -1.57 22.44
N GLY A 150 -6.68 -2.61 22.07
CA GLY A 150 -8.01 -2.87 22.64
C GLY A 150 -9.07 -1.84 22.26
N LYS A 151 -8.86 -1.08 21.18
CA LYS A 151 -9.77 -0.03 20.69
C LYS A 151 -10.74 -0.50 19.62
N LEU A 152 -10.47 -1.65 19.01
CA LEU A 152 -11.29 -2.27 17.98
C LEU A 152 -11.47 -3.75 18.29
N ASP A 153 -12.69 -4.26 18.17
CA ASP A 153 -12.95 -5.70 18.27
C ASP A 153 -12.42 -6.39 16.99
N PRO A 154 -11.69 -7.53 17.11
CA PRO A 154 -11.25 -8.30 15.93
C PRO A 154 -12.37 -8.63 14.93
N ALA A 155 -13.61 -8.80 15.41
CA ALA A 155 -14.76 -9.07 14.55
C ALA A 155 -15.14 -7.87 13.64
N ASP A 156 -14.76 -6.63 14.02
CA ASP A 156 -15.11 -5.41 13.30
C ASP A 156 -14.04 -4.96 12.31
N VAL A 157 -12.87 -5.61 12.29
CA VAL A 157 -11.73 -5.27 11.41
C VAL A 157 -12.14 -5.21 9.94
N SER A 158 -12.84 -6.23 9.45
CA SER A 158 -13.23 -6.34 8.03
C SER A 158 -14.21 -5.25 7.57
N SER A 159 -14.96 -4.67 8.50
CA SER A 159 -15.96 -3.62 8.23
C SER A 159 -15.39 -2.20 8.42
N HIS A 160 -14.17 -2.06 8.94
CA HIS A 160 -13.59 -0.75 9.26
C HIS A 160 -13.23 0.03 7.97
N PRO A 161 -13.53 1.35 7.89
CA PRO A 161 -13.26 2.15 6.69
C PRO A 161 -11.77 2.22 6.28
N GLN A 162 -10.87 2.09 7.24
CA GLN A 162 -9.41 2.14 7.02
C GLN A 162 -8.76 0.75 7.13
N ARG A 163 -9.48 -0.34 6.81
CA ARG A 163 -8.94 -1.70 6.93
C ARG A 163 -7.71 -1.95 6.05
N SER A 164 -7.62 -1.29 4.89
CA SER A 164 -6.50 -1.43 3.94
C SER A 164 -5.39 -0.38 4.15
N LEU A 165 -5.36 0.31 5.31
CA LEU A 165 -4.29 1.27 5.58
C LEU A 165 -3.08 0.54 6.17
N ILE A 166 -2.07 0.31 5.34
CA ILE A 166 -0.81 -0.34 5.70
C ILE A 166 0.07 0.65 6.47
N LEU A 167 0.67 0.22 7.57
CA LEU A 167 1.58 1.03 8.39
C LEU A 167 3.05 0.75 8.09
N LYS A 168 3.39 -0.47 7.64
CA LYS A 168 4.76 -0.83 7.25
C LYS A 168 4.77 -1.46 5.87
N ALA A 169 5.72 -1.05 5.05
CA ALA A 169 5.98 -1.58 3.71
C ALA A 169 7.44 -1.32 3.31
N LEU A 170 7.93 -2.09 2.36
CA LEU A 170 9.24 -1.88 1.73
C LEU A 170 9.10 -0.77 0.67
N THR A 171 9.58 0.41 0.98
CA THR A 171 9.47 1.61 0.13
C THR A 171 10.82 2.27 -0.15
N GLY A 172 11.91 1.54 0.07
CA GLY A 172 13.26 2.08 0.02
C GLY A 172 13.67 2.85 1.28
N ARG A 173 12.79 2.93 2.30
CA ARG A 173 13.10 3.49 3.63
C ARG A 173 13.36 2.37 4.62
N PRO A 174 14.18 2.61 5.65
CA PRO A 174 14.38 1.62 6.71
C PRO A 174 13.05 1.19 7.33
N VAL A 175 12.85 -0.11 7.45
CA VAL A 175 11.68 -0.73 8.09
C VAL A 175 12.15 -1.90 8.93
N GLU A 176 11.52 -2.10 10.08
CA GLU A 176 11.80 -3.23 10.96
C GLU A 176 10.81 -4.36 10.65
N PRO A 177 11.28 -5.52 10.13
CA PRO A 177 10.43 -6.66 9.84
C PRO A 177 10.06 -7.42 11.12
N THR A 178 8.96 -8.15 11.08
CA THR A 178 8.69 -9.23 12.03
C THR A 178 9.46 -10.46 11.57
N ILE A 179 10.38 -10.96 12.41
CA ILE A 179 11.16 -12.17 12.13
C ILE A 179 10.96 -13.15 13.27
N GLU A 180 10.53 -14.37 12.92
CA GLU A 180 10.32 -15.46 13.85
C GLU A 180 10.92 -16.75 13.33
N VAL A 181 11.35 -17.64 14.23
CA VAL A 181 11.85 -18.98 13.87
C VAL A 181 11.08 -20.01 14.66
N PHE A 182 10.55 -21.00 13.96
CA PHE A 182 9.78 -22.08 14.56
C PHE A 182 10.14 -23.44 13.97
N GLN A 183 9.77 -24.52 14.70
CA GLN A 183 10.02 -25.88 14.25
C GLN A 183 8.93 -26.37 13.30
N ALA A 184 9.33 -26.83 12.14
CA ALA A 184 8.47 -27.52 11.20
C ALA A 184 8.31 -29.00 11.53
N GLN A 185 7.22 -29.58 11.11
CA GLN A 185 6.90 -31.00 11.23
C GLN A 185 6.50 -31.55 9.87
N VAL A 186 6.84 -32.81 9.62
CA VAL A 186 6.34 -33.52 8.43
C VAL A 186 4.80 -33.49 8.44
N GLY A 187 4.23 -33.12 7.31
CA GLY A 187 2.79 -32.96 7.16
C GLY A 187 2.24 -31.56 7.51
N ASP A 188 3.09 -30.63 7.97
CA ASP A 188 2.70 -29.21 7.99
C ASP A 188 2.42 -28.75 6.57
N ARG A 189 1.41 -27.90 6.41
CA ARG A 189 1.15 -27.18 5.18
C ARG A 189 1.24 -25.70 5.46
N TYR A 190 2.05 -24.98 4.68
CA TYR A 190 2.14 -23.53 4.71
C TYR A 190 1.40 -22.93 3.51
N MET A 191 0.79 -21.78 3.73
CA MET A 191 0.20 -20.96 2.68
C MET A 191 0.61 -19.50 2.89
N LEU A 192 1.11 -18.85 1.84
CA LEU A 192 1.26 -17.40 1.78
C LEU A 192 0.25 -16.85 0.77
N CYS A 193 -0.35 -15.71 1.07
CA CYS A 193 -1.27 -15.05 0.14
C CYS A 193 -1.24 -13.53 0.27
N SER A 194 -1.54 -12.84 -0.84
CA SER A 194 -1.88 -11.41 -0.83
C SER A 194 -3.29 -11.18 -0.27
N ASP A 195 -3.62 -9.92 0.00
CA ASP A 195 -4.93 -9.50 0.50
C ASP A 195 -6.07 -9.82 -0.49
N GLY A 196 -5.75 -9.87 -1.81
CA GLY A 196 -6.68 -10.30 -2.85
C GLY A 196 -7.24 -11.71 -2.69
N LEU A 197 -6.62 -12.58 -1.84
CA LEU A 197 -7.23 -13.82 -1.40
C LEU A 197 -8.01 -13.62 -0.11
N SER A 198 -7.36 -13.09 0.93
CA SER A 198 -7.89 -13.09 2.29
C SER A 198 -9.08 -12.15 2.49
N ASP A 199 -9.25 -11.15 1.64
CA ASP A 199 -10.39 -10.24 1.68
C ASP A 199 -11.69 -10.87 1.13
N PRO A 200 -11.70 -11.46 -0.09
CA PRO A 200 -12.93 -12.03 -0.66
C PRO A 200 -13.22 -13.47 -0.24
N VAL A 201 -12.23 -14.23 0.28
CA VAL A 201 -12.39 -15.66 0.62
C VAL A 201 -12.39 -15.86 2.13
N SER A 202 -13.47 -16.47 2.64
CA SER A 202 -13.60 -16.73 4.08
C SER A 202 -12.56 -17.72 4.59
N PHE A 203 -12.17 -17.58 5.87
CA PHE A 203 -11.25 -18.47 6.55
C PHE A 203 -11.68 -19.94 6.47
N ASP A 204 -12.96 -20.25 6.67
CA ASP A 204 -13.50 -21.61 6.58
C ASP A 204 -13.33 -22.22 5.18
N THR A 205 -13.54 -21.43 4.13
CA THR A 205 -13.32 -21.87 2.74
C THR A 205 -11.83 -22.16 2.49
N MET A 206 -10.92 -21.34 3.01
CA MET A 206 -9.47 -21.62 2.92
C MET A 206 -9.12 -22.93 3.62
N VAL A 207 -9.64 -23.16 4.83
CA VAL A 207 -9.46 -24.43 5.57
C VAL A 207 -9.93 -25.63 4.77
N GLU A 208 -11.15 -25.58 4.22
CA GLU A 208 -11.70 -26.67 3.43
C GLU A 208 -10.84 -27.02 2.21
N ILE A 209 -10.40 -26.01 1.46
CA ILE A 209 -9.59 -26.21 0.27
C ILE A 209 -8.21 -26.73 0.64
N LEU A 210 -7.58 -26.14 1.66
CA LEU A 210 -6.24 -26.58 2.08
C LEU A 210 -6.23 -28.01 2.64
N ARG A 211 -7.31 -28.47 3.25
CA ARG A 211 -7.44 -29.87 3.72
C ARG A 211 -7.71 -30.86 2.59
N ALA A 212 -8.47 -30.45 1.57
CA ALA A 212 -9.01 -31.37 0.58
C ALA A 212 -8.11 -31.61 -0.62
N PHE A 213 -7.19 -30.69 -0.95
CA PHE A 213 -6.46 -30.71 -2.22
C PHE A 213 -4.95 -30.64 -2.02
N PRO A 214 -4.14 -31.29 -2.91
CA PRO A 214 -2.70 -31.14 -2.91
C PRO A 214 -2.30 -29.70 -3.29
N PRO A 215 -1.04 -29.25 -2.99
CA PRO A 215 -0.63 -27.86 -3.10
C PRO A 215 -1.00 -27.16 -4.41
N ALA A 216 -0.73 -27.79 -5.56
CA ALA A 216 -1.01 -27.20 -6.87
C ALA A 216 -2.51 -27.00 -7.14
N GLN A 217 -3.35 -27.93 -6.69
CA GLN A 217 -4.79 -27.80 -6.83
C GLN A 217 -5.37 -26.82 -5.80
N ALA A 218 -4.83 -26.79 -4.58
CA ALA A 218 -5.25 -25.88 -3.54
C ALA A 218 -4.99 -24.44 -3.96
N ALA A 219 -3.77 -24.11 -4.42
CA ALA A 219 -3.42 -22.76 -4.89
C ALA A 219 -4.36 -22.28 -5.99
N ARG A 220 -4.58 -23.10 -7.04
CA ARG A 220 -5.50 -22.74 -8.13
C ARG A 220 -6.94 -22.53 -7.67
N LYS A 221 -7.45 -23.42 -6.79
CA LYS A 221 -8.82 -23.30 -6.28
C LYS A 221 -9.03 -22.08 -5.41
N LEU A 222 -8.03 -21.70 -4.63
CA LEU A 222 -8.06 -20.50 -3.81
C LEU A 222 -8.14 -19.25 -4.70
N VAL A 223 -7.28 -19.14 -5.72
CA VAL A 223 -7.35 -18.06 -6.72
C VAL A 223 -8.70 -18.06 -7.43
N GLU A 224 -9.20 -19.23 -7.86
CA GLU A 224 -10.54 -19.34 -8.47
C GLU A 224 -11.66 -18.84 -7.54
N MET A 225 -11.58 -19.13 -6.23
CA MET A 225 -12.56 -18.64 -5.26
C MET A 225 -12.50 -17.13 -5.08
N ALA A 226 -11.29 -16.52 -5.04
CA ALA A 226 -11.13 -15.08 -5.00
C ALA A 226 -11.74 -14.40 -6.24
N LEU A 227 -11.48 -14.94 -7.44
CA LEU A 227 -12.08 -14.44 -8.67
C LEU A 227 -13.61 -14.56 -8.69
N ARG A 228 -14.16 -15.66 -8.15
CA ARG A 228 -15.62 -15.83 -7.98
C ARG A 228 -16.20 -14.85 -6.97
N GLY A 229 -15.42 -14.47 -5.95
CA GLY A 229 -15.76 -13.43 -4.98
C GLY A 229 -15.76 -12.00 -5.55
N GLY A 230 -15.36 -11.85 -6.83
CA GLY A 230 -15.34 -10.57 -7.54
C GLY A 230 -13.95 -10.16 -8.03
N GLY A 231 -12.88 -10.80 -7.55
CA GLY A 231 -11.48 -10.53 -7.92
C GLY A 231 -11.14 -9.04 -7.86
N PRO A 232 -11.34 -8.35 -6.73
CA PRO A 232 -11.20 -6.89 -6.65
C PRO A 232 -9.74 -6.43 -6.80
N ASP A 233 -8.80 -7.32 -6.49
CA ASP A 233 -7.37 -7.06 -6.51
C ASP A 233 -6.57 -8.16 -7.21
N ASN A 234 -5.25 -7.97 -7.34
CA ASN A 234 -4.31 -9.01 -7.66
C ASN A 234 -4.43 -10.11 -6.61
N VAL A 235 -4.33 -11.36 -7.00
CA VAL A 235 -4.46 -12.48 -6.08
C VAL A 235 -3.33 -13.47 -6.32
N THR A 236 -2.49 -13.64 -5.32
CA THR A 236 -1.35 -14.55 -5.36
C THR A 236 -1.37 -15.48 -4.17
N VAL A 237 -1.15 -16.77 -4.44
CA VAL A 237 -1.20 -17.83 -3.45
C VAL A 237 -0.02 -18.78 -3.65
N VAL A 238 0.75 -19.00 -2.59
CA VAL A 238 1.83 -19.97 -2.50
C VAL A 238 1.44 -21.03 -1.48
N VAL A 239 1.46 -22.31 -1.84
CA VAL A 239 1.14 -23.44 -0.93
C VAL A 239 2.25 -24.47 -0.96
N ALA A 240 2.66 -24.93 0.22
CA ALA A 240 3.68 -25.96 0.31
C ALA A 240 3.43 -26.94 1.47
N ASP A 241 3.69 -28.21 1.23
CA ASP A 241 3.72 -29.27 2.25
C ASP A 241 5.15 -29.54 2.70
N VAL A 242 5.34 -29.73 4.00
CA VAL A 242 6.62 -30.18 4.55
C VAL A 242 6.70 -31.69 4.40
N VAL A 243 7.72 -32.15 3.67
CA VAL A 243 7.95 -33.57 3.38
C VAL A 243 9.38 -33.97 3.70
N GLU A 244 9.57 -35.24 4.02
CA GLU A 244 10.93 -35.84 4.15
C GLU A 244 11.50 -36.15 2.80
N TYR A 245 12.82 -35.95 2.64
CA TYR A 245 13.57 -36.36 1.48
C TYR A 245 14.91 -37.03 1.85
N ASP A 246 15.39 -37.91 0.98
CA ASP A 246 16.72 -38.50 1.09
C ASP A 246 17.75 -37.50 0.52
N ALA A 247 18.62 -36.97 1.37
CA ALA A 247 19.67 -36.04 0.97
C ALA A 247 20.69 -36.63 -0.03
N THR A 248 20.79 -37.94 -0.10
CA THR A 248 21.73 -38.62 -1.01
C THR A 248 21.20 -38.71 -2.44
N THR A 249 19.91 -38.93 -2.57
CA THR A 249 19.24 -39.14 -3.86
C THR A 249 18.41 -37.92 -4.29
N GLY A 250 18.06 -37.03 -3.36
CA GLY A 250 17.11 -35.90 -3.56
C GLY A 250 15.66 -36.37 -3.73
N ALA A 251 15.40 -37.70 -3.57
CA ALA A 251 14.06 -38.24 -3.74
C ALA A 251 13.22 -38.06 -2.46
N PRO A 252 11.91 -37.86 -2.56
CA PRO A 252 11.04 -37.85 -1.40
C PRO A 252 11.04 -39.22 -0.71
N ALA A 253 10.88 -39.24 0.61
CA ALA A 253 10.78 -40.47 1.39
C ALA A 253 9.54 -41.28 1.01
N ASP A 254 8.46 -40.61 0.63
CA ASP A 254 7.26 -41.20 0.05
C ASP A 254 7.46 -41.40 -1.47
N ALA A 255 7.53 -42.68 -1.90
CA ALA A 255 7.76 -43.05 -3.30
C ALA A 255 6.61 -42.69 -4.26
N GLU A 256 5.40 -42.39 -3.73
CA GLU A 256 4.25 -41.96 -4.53
C GLU A 256 4.26 -40.43 -4.77
N LEU A 257 5.06 -39.69 -4.02
CA LEU A 257 5.17 -38.24 -4.13
C LEU A 257 6.17 -37.85 -5.22
N THR A 258 5.79 -36.94 -6.07
CA THR A 258 6.68 -36.29 -7.05
C THR A 258 6.91 -34.83 -6.65
N LEU A 259 8.16 -34.49 -6.33
CA LEU A 259 8.52 -33.10 -6.03
C LEU A 259 8.71 -32.30 -7.31
N PRO A 260 8.38 -30.98 -7.28
CA PRO A 260 8.70 -30.07 -8.39
C PRO A 260 10.22 -30.07 -8.67
N VAL A 261 10.59 -30.06 -9.93
CA VAL A 261 12.01 -30.13 -10.36
C VAL A 261 12.69 -28.76 -10.30
N SER A 262 11.92 -27.69 -10.44
CA SER A 262 12.44 -26.32 -10.47
C SER A 262 11.51 -25.40 -9.69
N PRO A 263 12.06 -24.32 -9.11
CA PRO A 263 11.25 -23.31 -8.46
C PRO A 263 10.18 -22.71 -9.39
N VAL A 264 9.05 -22.31 -8.81
CA VAL A 264 7.93 -21.68 -9.50
C VAL A 264 7.92 -20.21 -9.18
N LEU A 265 7.93 -19.37 -10.22
CA LEU A 265 7.70 -17.94 -10.13
C LEU A 265 6.32 -17.64 -10.68
N VAL A 266 5.59 -16.70 -10.04
CA VAL A 266 4.26 -16.26 -10.45
C VAL A 266 4.12 -14.76 -10.28
N GLY A 267 3.14 -14.18 -10.98
CA GLY A 267 2.86 -12.75 -10.93
C GLY A 267 3.89 -11.93 -11.72
N ALA A 268 4.15 -10.69 -11.30
CA ALA A 268 4.99 -9.74 -12.00
C ALA A 268 6.41 -10.25 -12.27
N VAL A 269 7.03 -10.93 -11.30
CA VAL A 269 8.39 -11.49 -11.43
C VAL A 269 8.51 -12.60 -12.48
N ALA A 270 7.40 -13.23 -12.85
CA ALA A 270 7.37 -14.27 -13.89
C ALA A 270 7.28 -13.68 -15.31
N GLY A 271 7.08 -12.38 -15.43
CA GLY A 271 6.66 -11.75 -16.66
C GLY A 271 5.18 -12.06 -16.96
N ASP A 272 4.50 -11.20 -17.66
CA ASP A 272 3.05 -11.28 -17.92
C ASP A 272 2.73 -12.47 -18.88
N THR A 273 2.99 -13.68 -18.41
CA THR A 273 2.75 -14.91 -19.14
C THR A 273 1.42 -15.50 -18.69
N ALA A 274 0.42 -15.26 -19.50
CA ALA A 274 -0.85 -15.97 -19.58
C ALA A 274 -1.91 -15.55 -18.56
N ASP A 275 -2.94 -14.89 -19.05
CA ASP A 275 -4.32 -15.13 -18.62
C ASP A 275 -4.54 -16.66 -18.62
N GLU A 276 -4.24 -17.35 -17.52
CA GLU A 276 -4.67 -18.73 -17.34
C GLU A 276 -6.20 -18.78 -17.46
N ASP A 277 -6.73 -19.90 -17.95
CA ASP A 277 -8.16 -20.09 -18.21
C ASP A 277 -9.01 -19.57 -17.04
N ARG A 278 -9.61 -18.40 -17.21
CA ARG A 278 -10.42 -17.75 -16.16
C ARG A 278 -11.64 -18.61 -15.85
N PRO A 279 -12.04 -18.71 -14.59
CA PRO A 279 -13.21 -19.49 -14.20
C PRO A 279 -14.46 -18.93 -14.91
N ASP A 280 -15.34 -19.81 -15.41
CA ASP A 280 -16.60 -19.41 -16.04
C ASP A 280 -17.59 -18.89 -15.01
N SER A 281 -17.45 -17.61 -14.67
CA SER A 281 -18.33 -16.88 -13.75
C SER A 281 -19.00 -15.70 -14.44
N PRO A 282 -20.12 -15.18 -13.92
CA PRO A 282 -20.73 -13.96 -14.44
C PRO A 282 -19.77 -12.76 -14.43
N ALA A 283 -18.90 -12.67 -13.43
CA ALA A 283 -17.91 -11.59 -13.32
C ALA A 283 -16.80 -11.71 -14.37
N SER A 284 -16.22 -12.90 -14.59
CA SER A 284 -15.21 -13.12 -15.62
C SER A 284 -15.77 -12.91 -17.04
N ARG A 285 -17.02 -13.30 -17.29
CA ARG A 285 -17.72 -13.00 -18.55
C ARG A 285 -17.94 -11.52 -18.76
N ALA A 286 -18.30 -10.77 -17.72
CA ALA A 286 -18.46 -9.31 -17.78
C ALA A 286 -17.11 -8.61 -18.04
N ALA A 287 -16.05 -9.03 -17.38
CA ALA A 287 -14.69 -8.52 -17.58
C ALA A 287 -14.17 -8.81 -19.00
N ALA A 288 -14.36 -10.02 -19.53
CA ALA A 288 -14.00 -10.38 -20.90
C ALA A 288 -14.74 -9.53 -21.95
N LEU A 289 -16.02 -9.20 -21.71
CA LEU A 289 -16.79 -8.32 -22.59
C LEU A 289 -16.31 -6.86 -22.53
N SER A 290 -15.83 -6.37 -21.40
CA SER A 290 -15.26 -5.02 -21.29
C SER A 290 -13.90 -4.90 -21.98
N ASN A 291 -13.05 -5.92 -21.87
CA ASN A 291 -11.75 -5.97 -22.53
C ASN A 291 -11.86 -6.07 -24.06
N LEU A 292 -12.85 -6.80 -24.58
CA LEU A 292 -13.16 -6.84 -26.03
C LEU A 292 -13.59 -5.47 -26.58
N ARG A 293 -14.14 -4.58 -25.75
CA ARG A 293 -14.50 -3.22 -26.16
C ARG A 293 -13.30 -2.28 -26.24
N THR A 294 -12.28 -2.50 -25.43
CA THR A 294 -11.04 -1.69 -25.41
C THR A 294 -10.07 -2.09 -26.52
N THR A 295 -10.02 -3.36 -26.91
CA THR A 295 -9.13 -3.85 -27.99
C THR A 295 -9.63 -3.56 -29.40
N ASN A 296 -10.94 -3.41 -29.62
CA ASN A 296 -11.52 -3.08 -30.93
C ASN A 296 -11.32 -1.62 -31.37
N GLY A 297 -10.65 -0.78 -30.59
CA GLY A 297 -10.28 0.60 -30.93
C GLY A 297 -8.97 0.77 -31.68
N LYS A 298 -8.17 -0.29 -31.91
CA LYS A 298 -6.82 -0.19 -32.52
C LYS A 298 -6.53 -1.16 -33.68
N ALA A 299 -7.52 -1.68 -34.37
CA ALA A 299 -7.27 -2.46 -35.58
C ALA A 299 -7.32 -1.54 -36.84
N LYS A 300 -6.13 -1.22 -37.31
CA LYS A 300 -5.88 -0.53 -38.59
C LYS A 300 -6.11 -1.49 -39.74
N ALA A 301 -6.90 -1.02 -40.74
CA ALA A 301 -7.26 -1.72 -41.94
C ALA A 301 -6.07 -2.38 -42.66
N ALA A 302 -6.26 -3.61 -43.10
CA ALA A 302 -5.55 -4.23 -44.19
C ALA A 302 -6.56 -4.95 -45.11
N ASP A 303 -6.44 -4.68 -46.39
CA ASP A 303 -7.28 -4.95 -47.55
C ASP A 303 -7.35 -6.45 -47.89
N PRO A 304 -8.47 -6.96 -48.43
CA PRO A 304 -8.59 -8.37 -48.79
C PRO A 304 -8.31 -8.60 -50.28
N LYS A 305 -7.55 -9.62 -50.59
CA LYS A 305 -7.56 -10.25 -51.93
C LYS A 305 -7.58 -11.77 -51.84
N ASP A 306 -8.62 -12.28 -52.51
CA ASP A 306 -8.73 -13.53 -53.27
C ASP A 306 -8.61 -14.90 -52.56
N LYS A 307 -9.69 -15.68 -52.54
CA LYS A 307 -10.01 -16.73 -53.53
C LYS A 307 -11.30 -17.49 -53.25
N GLU A 308 -12.03 -17.59 -54.27
CA GLU A 308 -13.09 -18.43 -54.76
C GLU A 308 -13.21 -19.88 -54.32
N ALA A 309 -14.50 -20.29 -54.34
CA ALA A 309 -15.13 -21.54 -54.78
C ALA A 309 -15.26 -22.67 -53.75
N ASP A 310 -16.43 -23.16 -53.43
CA ASP A 310 -17.30 -23.96 -54.26
C ASP A 310 -18.67 -24.25 -53.58
N SER A 311 -19.65 -24.42 -54.40
CA SER A 311 -21.03 -24.73 -54.45
C SER A 311 -21.55 -25.80 -53.49
N ALA A 312 -22.75 -25.58 -52.93
CA ALA A 312 -23.91 -26.48 -53.04
C ALA A 312 -25.19 -25.89 -52.43
N ALA A 313 -26.23 -25.87 -53.27
CA ALA A 313 -27.57 -25.40 -53.03
C ALA A 313 -28.34 -26.28 -52.01
N ILE A 314 -29.40 -25.72 -51.38
CA ILE A 314 -30.82 -26.12 -51.50
C ILE A 314 -31.66 -25.48 -50.38
N ALA A 315 -32.81 -24.89 -50.79
CA ALA A 315 -34.10 -24.63 -50.14
C ALA A 315 -34.31 -23.32 -49.34
N GLU A 316 -35.03 -22.43 -50.03
CA GLU A 316 -35.94 -21.44 -49.45
C GLU A 316 -37.09 -22.10 -48.66
N PRO A 317 -37.61 -21.46 -47.58
CA PRO A 317 -38.94 -20.91 -47.71
C PRO A 317 -39.21 -19.59 -46.96
N ALA A 318 -40.06 -18.80 -47.59
CA ALA A 318 -41.07 -17.89 -47.05
C ALA A 318 -40.66 -16.60 -46.33
N ALA A 319 -40.98 -15.54 -47.04
CA ALA A 319 -41.00 -14.14 -46.64
C ALA A 319 -41.81 -13.86 -45.38
N LYS A 320 -41.19 -13.07 -44.48
CA LYS A 320 -41.88 -12.31 -43.43
C LYS A 320 -41.70 -10.82 -43.65
N PRO A 321 -42.69 -9.96 -43.28
CA PRO A 321 -42.79 -8.58 -43.77
C PRO A 321 -41.67 -7.66 -43.27
N GLU A 322 -41.17 -6.85 -44.17
CA GLU A 322 -40.19 -5.78 -43.92
C GLU A 322 -40.69 -4.78 -42.87
N LYS A 323 -40.02 -4.73 -41.73
CA LYS A 323 -40.16 -3.65 -40.72
C LYS A 323 -39.17 -2.52 -41.04
N ASN A 324 -39.72 -1.36 -41.36
CA ASN A 324 -39.13 -0.11 -41.79
C ASN A 324 -37.86 0.28 -40.95
N PRO A 325 -36.61 0.28 -41.48
CA PRO A 325 -35.37 0.45 -40.72
C PRO A 325 -35.12 1.90 -40.24
N ARG A 326 -35.85 2.89 -40.79
CA ARG A 326 -35.68 4.31 -40.42
C ARG A 326 -36.15 4.63 -39.01
N ARG A 327 -37.21 3.95 -38.52
CA ARG A 327 -37.76 4.21 -37.16
C ARG A 327 -36.87 3.64 -36.07
N LYS A 328 -36.19 2.50 -36.28
CA LYS A 328 -35.24 1.90 -35.32
C LYS A 328 -33.97 2.75 -35.14
N ARG A 329 -33.47 3.38 -36.19
CA ARG A 329 -32.30 4.26 -36.11
C ARG A 329 -32.56 5.53 -35.29
N TRP A 330 -33.76 6.07 -35.34
CA TRP A 330 -34.15 7.26 -34.58
C TRP A 330 -34.27 6.96 -33.08
N TRP A 331 -34.82 5.83 -32.70
CA TRP A 331 -34.90 5.37 -31.33
C TRP A 331 -33.52 5.00 -30.77
N ALA A 332 -32.64 4.43 -31.56
CA ALA A 332 -31.25 4.16 -31.18
C ALA A 332 -30.45 5.46 -30.95
N ALA A 333 -30.65 6.49 -31.77
CA ALA A 333 -30.03 7.79 -31.61
C ALA A 333 -30.54 8.52 -30.36
N LEU A 334 -31.84 8.41 -30.08
CA LEU A 334 -32.45 9.01 -28.88
C LEU A 334 -32.01 8.29 -27.59
N ALA A 335 -31.87 6.97 -27.62
CA ALA A 335 -31.32 6.19 -26.53
C ALA A 335 -29.84 6.52 -26.28
N ALA A 336 -29.03 6.68 -27.33
CA ALA A 336 -27.64 7.10 -27.22
C ALA A 336 -27.49 8.51 -26.63
N LEU A 337 -28.36 9.45 -27.05
CA LEU A 337 -28.38 10.82 -26.49
C LEU A 337 -28.75 10.82 -25.00
N LEU A 338 -29.76 10.05 -24.60
CA LEU A 338 -30.16 9.92 -23.20
C LEU A 338 -29.05 9.29 -22.37
N LEU A 339 -28.32 8.31 -22.90
CA LEU A 339 -27.18 7.69 -22.21
C LEU A 339 -26.04 8.69 -22.02
N VAL A 340 -25.73 9.52 -23.01
CA VAL A 340 -24.72 10.59 -22.87
C VAL A 340 -25.15 11.61 -21.84
N ILE A 341 -26.42 12.03 -21.82
CA ILE A 341 -26.94 12.98 -20.82
C ILE A 341 -26.86 12.35 -19.40
N ALA A 342 -27.18 11.06 -19.27
CA ALA A 342 -27.06 10.34 -18.01
C ALA A 342 -25.59 10.26 -17.53
N LEU A 343 -24.65 9.98 -18.41
CA LEU A 343 -23.23 9.93 -18.11
C LEU A 343 -22.69 11.30 -17.69
N VAL A 344 -23.07 12.37 -18.40
CA VAL A 344 -22.72 13.75 -18.05
C VAL A 344 -23.33 14.12 -16.70
N GLY A 345 -24.57 13.73 -16.44
CA GLY A 345 -25.22 13.94 -15.14
C GLY A 345 -24.52 13.21 -13.99
N ILE A 346 -24.12 11.96 -14.21
CA ILE A 346 -23.37 11.16 -13.22
C ILE A 346 -21.98 11.79 -12.98
N ALA A 347 -21.24 12.13 -14.02
CA ALA A 347 -19.94 12.79 -13.90
C ALA A 347 -20.06 14.16 -13.19
N GLY A 348 -21.11 14.93 -13.51
CA GLY A 348 -21.40 16.19 -12.82
C GLY A 348 -21.73 15.99 -11.35
N PHE A 349 -22.48 14.94 -11.01
CA PHE A 349 -22.82 14.62 -9.61
C PHE A 349 -21.57 14.22 -8.79
N PHE A 350 -20.71 13.35 -9.35
CA PHE A 350 -19.45 12.98 -8.68
C PHE A 350 -18.48 14.15 -8.58
N GLY A 351 -18.40 14.99 -9.64
CA GLY A 351 -17.61 16.23 -9.60
C GLY A 351 -18.11 17.19 -8.51
N TYR A 352 -19.41 17.39 -8.43
CA TYR A 352 -20.04 18.22 -7.40
C TYR A 352 -19.79 17.67 -5.99
N GLN A 353 -19.91 16.35 -5.79
CA GLN A 353 -19.62 15.70 -4.51
C GLN A 353 -18.15 15.86 -4.12
N LYS A 354 -17.22 15.70 -5.06
CA LYS A 354 -15.80 15.90 -4.80
C LYS A 354 -15.48 17.32 -4.37
N VAL A 355 -15.95 18.34 -5.13
CA VAL A 355 -15.75 19.75 -4.78
C VAL A 355 -16.36 20.09 -3.42
N ASN A 356 -17.51 19.53 -3.09
CA ASN A 356 -18.22 19.86 -1.84
C ASN A 356 -17.61 19.17 -0.59
N ASN A 357 -16.76 18.16 -0.76
CA ASN A 357 -16.11 17.42 0.33
C ASN A 357 -14.59 17.66 0.39
N THR A 358 -14.04 18.51 -0.46
CA THR A 358 -12.62 18.84 -0.46
C THR A 358 -12.39 20.18 0.22
N TYR A 359 -11.33 20.27 1.01
CA TYR A 359 -10.89 21.45 1.75
C TYR A 359 -9.39 21.66 1.52
N PHE A 360 -8.92 22.89 1.71
CA PHE A 360 -7.49 23.21 1.63
C PHE A 360 -7.14 24.45 2.44
N VAL A 361 -5.89 24.54 2.86
CA VAL A 361 -5.33 25.71 3.55
C VAL A 361 -4.79 26.69 2.52
N SER A 362 -5.13 27.96 2.64
CA SER A 362 -4.56 29.02 1.81
C SER A 362 -4.26 30.28 2.60
N GLU A 363 -3.52 31.19 1.98
CA GLU A 363 -3.25 32.51 2.47
C GLU A 363 -4.24 33.52 1.82
N ASP A 364 -4.92 34.30 2.64
CA ASP A 364 -5.70 35.45 2.22
C ASP A 364 -5.34 36.70 3.06
N ASN A 365 -4.80 37.75 2.42
CA ASN A 365 -4.32 38.95 3.11
C ASN A 365 -3.33 38.66 4.26
N SER A 366 -2.39 37.75 4.06
CA SER A 366 -1.43 37.25 5.08
C SER A 366 -2.06 36.44 6.21
N GLN A 367 -3.37 36.17 6.20
CA GLN A 367 -4.03 35.28 7.14
C GLN A 367 -4.13 33.87 6.57
N ILE A 368 -3.93 32.89 7.40
CA ILE A 368 -4.07 31.46 7.08
C ILE A 368 -5.55 31.10 7.33
N ILE A 369 -6.21 30.62 6.28
CA ILE A 369 -7.64 30.27 6.30
C ILE A 369 -7.87 28.88 5.72
N ILE A 370 -9.01 28.28 6.07
CA ILE A 370 -9.48 27.04 5.44
C ILE A 370 -10.52 27.40 4.38
N ASN A 371 -10.28 26.98 3.16
CA ASN A 371 -11.23 27.05 2.06
C ASN A 371 -11.89 25.70 1.83
N LYS A 372 -13.13 25.75 1.30
CA LYS A 372 -13.88 24.60 0.82
C LYS A 372 -13.95 24.65 -0.70
N GLY A 373 -13.66 23.54 -1.37
CA GLY A 373 -13.60 23.43 -2.81
C GLY A 373 -12.22 22.96 -3.29
N LEU A 374 -11.87 23.28 -4.53
CA LEU A 374 -10.58 22.98 -5.13
C LEU A 374 -9.74 24.24 -5.22
N SER A 375 -8.43 24.13 -5.02
CA SER A 375 -7.47 25.23 -5.15
C SER A 375 -7.27 25.67 -6.60
N GLU A 376 -7.47 24.75 -7.56
CA GLU A 376 -7.38 25.04 -8.98
C GLU A 376 -8.76 25.31 -9.61
N PRO A 377 -8.91 26.35 -10.45
CA PRO A 377 -10.18 26.65 -11.11
C PRO A 377 -10.53 25.61 -12.18
N ILE A 378 -11.78 25.18 -12.22
CA ILE A 378 -12.29 24.27 -13.29
C ILE A 378 -12.80 25.12 -14.44
N LEU A 379 -12.27 24.92 -15.67
CA LEU A 379 -12.64 25.64 -16.89
C LEU A 379 -12.66 27.17 -16.69
N SER A 380 -11.71 27.73 -15.93
CA SER A 380 -11.60 29.15 -15.58
C SER A 380 -12.71 29.66 -14.67
N VAL A 381 -13.44 28.78 -14.00
CA VAL A 381 -14.42 29.14 -12.95
C VAL A 381 -13.82 28.75 -11.60
N ASP A 382 -13.71 29.71 -10.70
CA ASP A 382 -13.31 29.46 -9.32
C ASP A 382 -14.42 28.69 -8.60
N VAL A 383 -14.04 27.53 -8.05
CA VAL A 383 -14.94 26.58 -7.37
C VAL A 383 -14.62 26.46 -5.88
N SER A 384 -13.87 27.42 -5.35
CA SER A 384 -13.52 27.51 -3.94
C SER A 384 -14.30 28.61 -3.22
N SER A 385 -14.48 28.44 -1.92
CA SER A 385 -15.05 29.46 -1.04
C SER A 385 -14.39 29.41 0.33
N ARG A 386 -14.21 30.59 0.95
CA ARG A 386 -13.71 30.69 2.33
C ARG A 386 -14.68 29.94 3.25
N TYR A 387 -14.17 29.09 4.11
CA TYR A 387 -14.97 28.23 4.96
C TYR A 387 -14.79 28.55 6.44
N GLN A 388 -13.55 28.68 6.93
CA GLN A 388 -13.25 28.98 8.33
C GLN A 388 -12.03 29.88 8.48
N ASP A 389 -12.06 30.69 9.52
CA ASP A 389 -10.93 31.48 10.00
C ASP A 389 -10.19 30.71 11.11
N ILE A 390 -8.90 31.02 11.27
CA ILE A 390 -8.07 30.38 12.28
C ILE A 390 -7.52 31.44 13.22
N CYS A 391 -7.73 31.25 14.52
CA CYS A 391 -7.05 32.00 15.58
C CYS A 391 -5.95 31.16 16.20
N LEU A 392 -4.90 31.84 16.68
CA LEU A 392 -3.85 31.23 17.45
C LEU A 392 -3.94 31.71 18.91
N THR A 393 -3.92 30.76 19.85
CA THR A 393 -3.84 31.08 21.27
C THR A 393 -2.37 31.33 21.66
N ASP A 394 -2.11 31.83 22.88
CA ASP A 394 -0.77 32.16 23.37
C ASP A 394 0.15 30.91 23.39
N ASP A 395 -0.41 29.75 23.63
CA ASP A 395 0.27 28.44 23.64
C ASP A 395 0.39 27.80 22.24
N SER A 396 0.16 28.56 21.17
CA SER A 396 0.20 28.11 19.78
C SER A 396 -0.88 27.09 19.39
N THR A 397 -1.95 26.95 20.17
CA THR A 397 -3.04 26.05 19.81
C THR A 397 -3.97 26.73 18.80
N PRO A 398 -4.27 26.11 17.63
CA PRO A 398 -5.17 26.69 16.65
C PRO A 398 -6.62 26.51 17.08
N ARG A 399 -7.41 27.58 16.97
CA ARG A 399 -8.85 27.60 17.21
C ARG A 399 -9.56 27.97 15.93
N LEU A 400 -10.45 27.11 15.48
CA LEU A 400 -11.22 27.30 14.26
C LEU A 400 -12.47 28.16 14.56
N LEU A 401 -12.69 29.17 13.75
CA LEU A 401 -13.86 30.08 13.86
C LEU A 401 -14.70 29.99 12.59
N GLU A 402 -15.99 30.25 12.75
CA GLU A 402 -16.87 30.46 11.58
C GLU A 402 -16.43 31.70 10.81
N GLN A 403 -16.70 31.72 9.51
CA GLN A 403 -16.38 32.81 8.61
C GLN A 403 -16.92 34.14 9.18
N ASP A 404 -16.11 35.19 9.17
CA ASP A 404 -16.43 36.52 9.63
C ASP A 404 -16.86 36.64 11.13
N SER A 405 -16.40 35.66 11.94
CA SER A 405 -16.62 35.77 13.40
C SER A 405 -16.05 37.06 13.97
N ALA A 406 -16.85 37.76 14.73
CA ALA A 406 -16.46 39.02 15.42
C ALA A 406 -15.65 38.75 16.71
N GLU A 407 -15.18 37.52 16.93
CA GLU A 407 -14.41 37.14 18.10
C GLU A 407 -13.03 37.81 18.06
N ASP A 408 -12.69 38.52 19.15
CA ASP A 408 -11.41 39.20 19.29
C ASP A 408 -10.33 38.15 19.63
N CYS A 409 -9.45 37.87 18.70
CA CYS A 409 -8.39 36.88 18.84
C CYS A 409 -7.24 37.15 17.85
N HIS A 410 -6.06 36.68 18.15
CA HIS A 410 -4.93 36.74 17.23
C HIS A 410 -5.20 35.86 16.02
N ARG A 411 -5.43 36.43 14.83
CA ARG A 411 -5.64 35.71 13.59
C ARG A 411 -4.34 35.00 13.14
N PHE A 412 -4.41 33.72 12.88
CA PHE A 412 -3.23 32.96 12.42
C PHE A 412 -2.70 33.54 11.11
N SER A 413 -1.50 34.07 11.14
CA SER A 413 -0.88 34.81 10.04
C SER A 413 0.37 34.07 9.53
N THR A 414 0.70 34.29 8.27
CA THR A 414 1.97 33.79 7.69
C THR A 414 3.18 34.37 8.41
N SER A 415 3.06 35.56 9.05
CA SER A 415 4.14 36.12 9.89
C SER A 415 4.38 35.34 11.19
N ASP A 416 3.42 34.55 11.64
CA ASP A 416 3.57 33.73 12.85
C ASP A 416 4.39 32.46 12.60
N LEU A 417 4.55 32.06 11.32
CA LEU A 417 5.25 30.85 10.93
C LEU A 417 6.76 31.03 10.79
N THR A 418 7.50 29.97 11.03
CA THR A 418 8.92 29.89 10.66
C THR A 418 9.10 30.05 9.15
N PRO A 419 10.26 30.51 8.65
CA PRO A 419 10.52 30.65 7.21
C PRO A 419 10.31 29.34 6.42
N ALA A 420 10.65 28.19 7.03
CA ALA A 420 10.45 26.88 6.42
C ALA A 420 8.96 26.53 6.27
N ALA A 421 8.16 26.80 7.31
CA ALA A 421 6.71 26.53 7.28
C ALA A 421 5.98 27.46 6.30
N ARG A 422 6.41 28.73 6.14
CA ARG A 422 5.87 29.63 5.11
C ARG A 422 6.10 29.08 3.70
N GLY A 423 7.28 28.56 3.43
CA GLY A 423 7.59 27.95 2.11
C GLY A 423 6.79 26.69 1.82
N ALA A 424 6.40 25.94 2.86
CA ALA A 424 5.61 24.73 2.71
C ALA A 424 4.11 24.97 2.53
N LEU A 425 3.59 26.16 2.88
CA LEU A 425 2.16 26.48 2.86
C LEU A 425 1.53 26.27 1.48
N ALA A 426 2.19 26.71 0.42
CA ALA A 426 1.72 26.60 -0.96
C ALA A 426 1.72 25.16 -1.51
N SER A 427 2.37 24.24 -0.83
CA SER A 427 2.49 22.82 -1.23
C SER A 427 1.63 21.88 -0.39
N LEU A 428 0.77 22.41 0.48
CA LEU A 428 -0.14 21.59 1.27
C LEU A 428 -1.18 20.91 0.37
N PRO A 429 -1.41 19.58 0.53
CA PRO A 429 -2.40 18.89 -0.28
C PRO A 429 -3.84 19.28 0.10
N GLU A 430 -4.72 19.28 -0.89
CA GLU A 430 -6.15 19.29 -0.70
C GLU A 430 -6.61 17.94 -0.12
N ASP A 431 -7.56 17.97 0.84
CA ASP A 431 -8.00 16.74 1.50
C ASP A 431 -9.41 16.90 2.11
N ASP A 432 -9.85 15.94 2.87
CA ASP A 432 -11.05 16.07 3.68
C ASP A 432 -10.85 17.08 4.83
N TYR A 433 -11.95 17.49 5.42
CA TYR A 433 -11.95 18.51 6.47
C TYR A 433 -11.06 18.16 7.66
N GLU A 434 -11.11 16.92 8.12
CA GLU A 434 -10.33 16.48 9.29
C GLU A 434 -8.82 16.44 8.99
N ALA A 435 -8.44 16.02 7.79
CA ALA A 435 -7.05 16.03 7.37
C ALA A 435 -6.50 17.46 7.28
N VAL A 436 -7.30 18.39 6.75
CA VAL A 436 -6.94 19.82 6.70
C VAL A 436 -6.82 20.42 8.10
N VAL A 437 -7.70 20.07 9.04
CA VAL A 437 -7.57 20.49 10.45
C VAL A 437 -6.26 19.95 11.04
N ARG A 438 -5.88 18.71 10.77
CA ARG A 438 -4.57 18.16 11.20
C ARG A 438 -3.38 18.88 10.54
N GLN A 439 -3.53 19.36 9.30
CA GLN A 439 -2.49 20.19 8.66
C GLN A 439 -2.32 21.52 9.38
N VAL A 440 -3.44 22.19 9.75
CA VAL A 440 -3.42 23.43 10.54
C VAL A 440 -2.77 23.22 11.90
N GLN A 441 -3.05 22.11 12.58
CA GLN A 441 -2.39 21.77 13.85
C GLN A 441 -0.87 21.61 13.67
N ARG A 442 -0.42 20.91 12.64
CA ARG A 442 1.03 20.77 12.35
C ARG A 442 1.69 22.10 11.97
N LEU A 443 0.96 22.99 11.30
CA LEU A 443 1.46 24.35 11.02
C LEU A 443 1.58 25.17 12.31
N SER A 444 0.65 25.06 13.24
CA SER A 444 0.69 25.78 14.51
C SER A 444 1.86 25.34 15.40
N GLU A 445 2.33 24.09 15.29
CA GLU A 445 3.53 23.59 15.97
C GLU A 445 4.83 24.21 15.41
N GLN A 446 4.77 24.78 14.21
CA GLN A 446 5.90 25.40 13.52
C GLN A 446 5.85 26.93 13.55
N THR A 447 5.18 27.49 14.56
CA THR A 447 5.11 28.93 14.78
C THR A 447 6.38 29.45 15.47
N LEU A 448 6.64 30.74 15.27
CA LEU A 448 7.68 31.47 16.00
C LEU A 448 7.32 31.56 17.49
N PRO A 449 8.31 31.58 18.40
CA PRO A 449 8.06 31.81 19.82
C PRO A 449 7.45 33.19 20.07
N VAL A 450 6.76 33.34 21.18
CA VAL A 450 6.11 34.63 21.56
C VAL A 450 7.19 35.69 21.85
N CYS A 451 6.96 36.92 21.37
CA CYS A 451 7.87 38.03 21.59
C CYS A 451 7.99 38.39 23.08
N VAL A 452 9.20 38.56 23.56
CA VAL A 452 9.49 38.98 24.93
C VAL A 452 9.76 40.50 24.95
N THR A 453 8.81 41.29 25.46
CA THR A 453 9.04 42.71 25.71
C THR A 453 9.86 42.86 26.97
N ARG A 454 11.13 43.26 26.86
CA ARG A 454 11.92 43.71 28.00
C ARG A 454 11.46 45.13 28.39
N SER A 455 10.75 45.24 29.50
CA SER A 455 10.57 46.54 30.18
C SER A 455 11.97 47.00 30.66
N PRO A 456 12.38 48.26 30.36
CA PRO A 456 13.61 48.81 30.90
C PRO A 456 13.49 48.99 32.40
N THR A 457 14.01 48.06 33.20
CA THR A 457 14.22 48.29 34.62
C THR A 457 15.40 49.22 34.81
N ASN A 458 15.07 50.47 35.14
CA ASN A 458 15.99 51.45 35.72
C ASN A 458 16.44 50.93 37.09
N THR A 459 17.69 50.57 37.26
CA THR A 459 18.32 50.47 38.59
C THR A 459 19.70 51.06 38.51
N ASP A 460 19.74 52.38 38.73
CA ASP A 460 20.87 52.96 39.47
C ASP A 460 20.83 52.38 40.89
N ASN A 461 21.87 51.68 41.31
CA ASN A 461 22.48 51.92 42.62
C ASN A 461 23.87 51.32 42.70
N LYS A 462 24.76 52.20 43.16
CA LYS A 462 26.14 52.09 43.52
C LYS A 462 26.34 51.26 44.78
N ASP A 463 27.48 50.74 44.89
CA ASP A 463 28.41 50.61 45.99
C ASP A 463 28.80 49.19 46.48
N SER A 464 30.05 48.94 46.14
CA SER A 464 31.19 48.64 47.06
C SER A 464 31.30 47.31 47.82
N ASN A 465 32.44 46.66 47.49
CA ASN A 465 33.39 45.98 48.39
C ASN A 465 33.01 44.66 49.14
N LYS A 466 33.66 43.59 48.87
CA LYS A 466 34.92 43.13 49.48
C LYS A 466 35.18 41.66 49.15
N ALA A 467 36.47 41.40 48.98
CA ALA A 467 37.09 40.09 48.82
C ALA A 467 36.80 39.13 50.01
N ASP A 468 36.83 37.85 49.76
CA ASP A 468 37.86 36.91 50.24
C ASP A 468 37.51 35.45 49.91
N ASP A 469 38.46 34.86 49.23
CA ASP A 469 39.15 33.59 49.40
C ASP A 469 38.41 32.29 49.80
N ALA A 470 38.73 31.33 48.99
CA ALA A 470 39.21 29.97 49.29
C ALA A 470 38.48 28.78 48.71
N LYS A 471 39.15 28.24 47.72
CA LYS A 471 39.52 26.79 47.53
C LYS A 471 38.45 25.69 47.48
N ARG A 472 38.55 25.06 46.33
CA ARG A 472 38.86 23.62 46.07
C ARG A 472 37.76 22.65 45.69
N ASN A 473 38.01 22.12 44.48
CA ASN A 473 37.87 20.73 44.02
C ASN A 473 36.45 20.18 43.81
N ASP A 474 36.13 19.69 42.68
CA ASP A 474 36.64 18.69 41.77
C ASP A 474 35.47 18.11 40.92
N SER A 475 35.80 17.74 39.71
CA SER A 475 35.15 16.75 38.86
C SER A 475 33.95 17.10 37.99
N THR A 476 34.29 17.44 36.75
CA THR A 476 33.94 16.82 35.46
C THR A 476 32.59 17.11 34.80
N PRO A 477 32.60 17.31 33.48
CA PRO A 477 31.67 18.17 32.78
C PRO A 477 30.50 17.41 32.14
N ALA A 478 29.33 17.93 32.30
CA ALA A 478 28.24 17.66 31.39
C ALA A 478 28.22 18.76 30.33
N THR A 479 28.56 18.41 29.12
CA THR A 479 28.48 19.25 27.93
C THR A 479 27.02 19.48 27.59
N THR A 480 26.43 20.54 28.10
CA THR A 480 25.20 21.11 27.55
C THR A 480 25.65 22.28 26.70
N SER A 481 25.52 22.11 25.37
CA SER A 481 25.62 23.19 24.38
C SER A 481 24.53 24.22 24.69
N SER A 482 24.90 25.28 25.39
CA SER A 482 24.07 26.47 25.53
C SER A 482 24.19 27.25 24.23
N ALA A 483 23.18 27.11 23.34
CA ALA A 483 22.96 28.08 22.29
C ALA A 483 22.70 29.44 22.94
N ALA A 484 23.32 30.50 22.43
CA ALA A 484 23.06 31.86 22.85
C ALA A 484 21.56 32.15 22.74
N PRO A 485 20.97 32.95 23.66
CA PRO A 485 19.54 33.28 23.55
C PRO A 485 19.31 34.00 22.24
N GLU A 486 18.50 33.44 21.36
CA GLU A 486 18.02 34.09 20.15
C GLU A 486 17.32 35.39 20.55
N ASP A 487 17.55 36.46 19.78
CA ASP A 487 16.95 37.75 20.01
C ASP A 487 15.44 37.71 19.65
N LEU A 488 14.59 37.45 20.64
CA LEU A 488 13.13 37.32 20.51
C LEU A 488 12.43 38.69 20.50
N THR A 489 12.96 39.66 19.76
CA THR A 489 12.48 41.06 19.80
C THR A 489 11.90 41.56 18.46
N THR A 490 12.06 40.80 17.37
CA THR A 490 11.59 41.24 16.04
C THR A 490 10.38 40.43 15.59
N PRO A 491 9.15 40.99 15.67
CA PRO A 491 7.95 40.33 15.23
C PRO A 491 8.01 39.87 13.77
N GLY A 492 7.55 38.67 13.45
CA GLY A 492 7.51 38.09 12.12
C GLY A 492 8.88 37.58 11.60
N VAL A 493 9.96 37.79 12.34
CA VAL A 493 11.33 37.34 12.01
C VAL A 493 11.87 36.39 13.06
N SER A 494 11.93 36.80 14.32
CA SER A 494 12.47 36.01 15.43
C SER A 494 11.40 35.63 16.47
N CYS A 495 10.25 36.31 16.48
CA CYS A 495 9.13 36.02 17.38
C CYS A 495 7.78 36.42 16.75
N ARG A 496 6.67 35.96 17.32
CA ARG A 496 5.29 36.35 16.97
C ARG A 496 4.65 37.25 18.03
N GLU A 497 3.77 38.13 17.58
CA GLU A 497 2.95 38.90 18.49
C GLU A 497 1.79 38.05 19.05
N VAL A 498 1.36 38.31 20.28
CA VAL A 498 0.15 37.76 20.88
C VAL A 498 -0.82 38.91 21.07
N GLY A 499 -2.07 38.71 20.64
CA GLY A 499 -3.13 39.73 20.71
C GLY A 499 -3.77 39.82 22.09
#